data_4d5d8247245d654b629b666d6b892c5b
#
_entry.id   4d5d8247245d654b629b666d6b892c5b
#
_cell.length_a   1.000
_cell.length_b   1.000
_cell.length_c   1.000
_cell.angle_alpha   90.00
_cell.angle_beta   90.00
_cell.angle_gamma   90.00
#
_symmetry.space_group_name_H-M   'P 1'
#
loop_
_entity.id
_entity.type
_entity.pdbx_description
1 polymer ?
#
loop_
_entity_poly.entity_id
_entity_poly.type
_entity_poly.pdbx_seq_one_letter_code
_entity_poly.pdbx_strand_id
1 'polypeptide(L)'
;MLDIKFLRANFEEVKNKLQHRGEDLTDLGKFEDLDVKRRELIVEAEQLKSKRNEVSQQVAALKREKQDADHLIAEMREVGDKIKALDEELRTVEEELDQLLLSIPNIPHESVPVGETEDDNVEIRKWGDVREFDFEPKPHWDVATDLDLLDFERASKVTGSRFVFYKGLGARLERALFNFMLDLHTDEHGYKEVLPPYMVNRASMTGTGQLPKFEEDAFLIESEDYFLIPTAEVPVTNMHREEILNADELPINYAAFSACFRSEAGSAGRDTRGLIRQHQFNKVELVKFVKPEESYDELEKLTGHAEKVLQLLGLPYRVMSMCTGDLGFTAAKKYDIEVWIPSYNTYREISSCSNFEGFQARRANIRFRREAKGRPEHVHTLNGSGLAIGRTVAAILENYQQADGSVIIPEVLRPYMGNREVIKP
;
A
#
# COMPACT_ATOMS: atom_id res chain seq x y z
N MET A 1 -11.34 0.90 0.42
CA MET A 1 -12.49 1.50 1.11
C MET A 1 -13.25 0.46 1.92
N LEU A 2 -14.04 0.88 2.89
CA LEU A 2 -14.85 -0.02 3.69
C LEU A 2 -16.01 -0.60 2.88
N ASP A 3 -16.52 -1.76 3.32
CA ASP A 3 -17.76 -2.33 2.75
C ASP A 3 -18.98 -1.59 3.31
N ILE A 4 -19.80 -1.02 2.42
CA ILE A 4 -20.98 -0.21 2.80
C ILE A 4 -21.97 -1.03 3.63
N LYS A 5 -22.18 -2.31 3.29
CA LYS A 5 -23.14 -3.17 4.00
C LYS A 5 -22.64 -3.51 5.39
N PHE A 6 -21.34 -3.79 5.50
CA PHE A 6 -20.70 -4.04 6.79
C PHE A 6 -20.74 -2.79 7.66
N LEU A 7 -20.38 -1.64 7.11
CA LEU A 7 -20.40 -0.35 7.81
C LEU A 7 -21.80 -0.02 8.35
N ARG A 8 -22.84 -0.18 7.52
CA ARG A 8 -24.22 0.02 7.91
C ARG A 8 -24.68 -0.89 9.04
N ALA A 9 -24.31 -2.18 8.97
CA ALA A 9 -24.74 -3.16 9.95
C ALA A 9 -24.01 -3.04 11.30
N ASN A 10 -22.80 -2.46 11.31
CA ASN A 10 -21.89 -2.42 12.45
C ASN A 10 -21.38 -1.01 12.75
N PHE A 11 -22.17 0.03 12.47
CA PHE A 11 -21.72 1.41 12.49
C PHE A 11 -21.04 1.83 13.81
N GLU A 12 -21.67 1.58 14.94
CA GLU A 12 -21.12 1.93 16.25
C GLU A 12 -19.83 1.14 16.59
N GLU A 13 -19.74 -0.13 16.20
CA GLU A 13 -18.53 -0.92 16.39
C GLU A 13 -17.38 -0.36 15.54
N VAL A 14 -17.65 -0.05 14.27
CA VAL A 14 -16.66 0.54 13.35
C VAL A 14 -16.19 1.90 13.86
N LYS A 15 -17.13 2.75 14.29
CA LYS A 15 -16.83 4.06 14.88
C LYS A 15 -15.89 3.93 16.09
N ASN A 16 -16.19 3.01 17.02
CA ASN A 16 -15.34 2.77 18.19
C ASN A 16 -13.93 2.29 17.78
N LYS A 17 -13.81 1.37 16.83
CA LYS A 17 -12.50 0.90 16.34
C LYS A 17 -11.72 2.01 15.65
N LEU A 18 -12.37 2.87 14.87
CA LEU A 18 -11.73 3.99 14.20
C LEU A 18 -11.32 5.13 15.16
N GLN A 19 -12.03 5.30 16.28
CA GLN A 19 -11.63 6.25 17.33
C GLN A 19 -10.23 5.93 17.89
N HIS A 20 -9.89 4.65 18.02
CA HIS A 20 -8.57 4.23 18.49
C HIS A 20 -7.43 4.55 17.51
N ARG A 21 -7.73 4.94 16.27
CA ARG A 21 -6.71 5.38 15.28
C ARG A 21 -6.31 6.84 15.43
N GLY A 22 -7.00 7.62 16.29
CA GLY A 22 -6.77 9.06 16.44
C GLY A 22 -7.20 9.90 15.23
N GLU A 23 -7.95 9.33 14.28
CA GLU A 23 -8.41 10.00 13.07
C GLU A 23 -9.66 10.86 13.34
N ASP A 24 -9.84 11.93 12.56
CA ASP A 24 -11.08 12.71 12.57
C ASP A 24 -12.22 11.87 11.96
N LEU A 25 -13.27 11.67 12.75
CA LEU A 25 -14.44 10.88 12.35
C LEU A 25 -15.63 11.73 11.86
N THR A 26 -15.42 13.02 11.59
CA THR A 26 -16.48 13.92 11.09
C THR A 26 -17.10 13.37 9.81
N ASP A 27 -16.30 12.83 8.93
CA ASP A 27 -16.78 12.23 7.69
C ASP A 27 -17.58 10.95 7.91
N LEU A 28 -17.20 10.13 8.90
CA LEU A 28 -17.97 8.94 9.24
C LEU A 28 -19.42 9.27 9.65
N GLY A 29 -19.64 10.39 10.35
CA GLY A 29 -20.99 10.85 10.71
C GLY A 29 -21.88 11.17 9.51
N LYS A 30 -21.30 11.66 8.40
CA LYS A 30 -22.05 11.95 7.16
C LYS A 30 -22.51 10.68 6.43
N PHE A 31 -21.86 9.53 6.69
CA PHE A 31 -22.18 8.27 6.02
C PHE A 31 -23.62 7.84 6.26
N GLU A 32 -24.13 7.94 7.49
CA GLU A 32 -25.49 7.48 7.81
C GLU A 32 -26.53 8.28 7.03
N ASP A 33 -26.40 9.61 6.96
CA ASP A 33 -27.33 10.47 6.24
C ASP A 33 -27.32 10.20 4.74
N LEU A 34 -26.13 10.06 4.14
CA LEU A 34 -25.97 9.75 2.71
C LEU A 34 -26.49 8.34 2.37
N ASP A 35 -26.22 7.34 3.21
CA ASP A 35 -26.71 5.99 2.99
C ASP A 35 -28.23 5.86 3.13
N VAL A 36 -28.84 6.57 4.08
CA VAL A 36 -30.30 6.66 4.21
C VAL A 36 -30.90 7.30 2.96
N LYS A 37 -30.40 8.47 2.58
CA LYS A 37 -30.86 9.21 1.39
C LYS A 37 -30.73 8.37 0.11
N ARG A 38 -29.60 7.71 -0.08
CA ARG A 38 -29.36 6.81 -1.21
C ARG A 38 -30.43 5.71 -1.29
N ARG A 39 -30.72 5.05 -0.17
CA ARG A 39 -31.72 3.98 -0.13
C ARG A 39 -33.14 4.47 -0.41
N GLU A 40 -33.50 5.64 0.11
CA GLU A 40 -34.80 6.26 -0.16
C GLU A 40 -34.97 6.57 -1.65
N LEU A 41 -33.96 7.18 -2.29
CA LEU A 41 -33.95 7.48 -3.71
C LEU A 41 -34.06 6.22 -4.58
N ILE A 42 -33.36 5.15 -4.22
CA ILE A 42 -33.45 3.86 -4.93
C ILE A 42 -34.86 3.31 -4.86
N VAL A 43 -35.47 3.26 -3.66
CA VAL A 43 -36.82 2.74 -3.46
C VAL A 43 -37.84 3.54 -4.25
N GLU A 44 -37.78 4.87 -4.19
CA GLU A 44 -38.69 5.76 -4.93
C GLU A 44 -38.53 5.59 -6.46
N ALA A 45 -37.30 5.55 -6.96
CA ALA A 45 -37.03 5.35 -8.38
C ALA A 45 -37.52 3.98 -8.87
N GLU A 46 -37.33 2.90 -8.09
CA GLU A 46 -37.81 1.57 -8.42
C GLU A 46 -39.34 1.50 -8.44
N GLN A 47 -40.03 2.13 -7.48
CA GLN A 47 -41.49 2.21 -7.46
C GLN A 47 -42.02 2.91 -8.69
N LEU A 48 -41.46 4.05 -9.07
CA LEU A 48 -41.88 4.78 -10.26
C LEU A 48 -41.59 4.05 -11.56
N LYS A 49 -40.43 3.36 -11.65
CA LYS A 49 -40.07 2.50 -12.77
C LYS A 49 -41.03 1.31 -12.92
N SER A 50 -41.45 0.71 -11.79
CA SER A 50 -42.45 -0.36 -11.79
C SER A 50 -43.82 0.17 -12.25
N LYS A 51 -44.29 1.30 -11.70
CA LYS A 51 -45.54 1.95 -12.13
C LYS A 51 -45.53 2.29 -13.63
N ARG A 52 -44.44 2.86 -14.14
CA ARG A 52 -44.29 3.17 -15.56
C ARG A 52 -44.40 1.92 -16.44
N ASN A 53 -43.81 0.80 -16.03
CA ASN A 53 -43.89 -0.46 -16.79
C ASN A 53 -45.31 -1.00 -16.79
N GLU A 54 -46.03 -0.97 -15.67
CA GLU A 54 -47.42 -1.40 -15.56
C GLU A 54 -48.34 -0.58 -16.46
N VAL A 55 -48.27 0.77 -16.34
CA VAL A 55 -49.09 1.65 -17.15
C VAL A 55 -48.73 1.57 -18.64
N SER A 56 -47.48 1.32 -18.99
CA SER A 56 -47.07 1.08 -20.38
C SER A 56 -47.77 -0.13 -20.98
N GLN A 57 -47.98 -1.19 -20.19
CA GLN A 57 -48.73 -2.38 -20.61
C GLN A 57 -50.22 -2.05 -20.79
N GLN A 58 -50.82 -1.23 -19.89
CA GLN A 58 -52.20 -0.78 -20.00
C GLN A 58 -52.40 0.07 -21.23
N VAL A 59 -51.51 1.02 -21.54
CA VAL A 59 -51.54 1.83 -22.77
C VAL A 59 -51.47 0.96 -24.01
N ALA A 60 -50.61 -0.06 -23.98
CA ALA A 60 -50.52 -1.01 -25.13
C ALA A 60 -51.83 -1.80 -25.34
N ALA A 61 -52.50 -2.22 -24.26
CA ALA A 61 -53.77 -2.90 -24.31
C ALA A 61 -54.89 -1.98 -24.87
N LEU A 62 -55.05 -0.78 -24.32
CA LEU A 62 -56.06 0.21 -24.77
C LEU A 62 -55.86 0.59 -26.25
N LYS A 63 -54.63 0.78 -26.70
CA LYS A 63 -54.35 1.06 -28.13
C LYS A 63 -54.71 -0.11 -29.04
N ARG A 64 -54.54 -1.37 -28.61
CA ARG A 64 -55.02 -2.53 -29.36
C ARG A 64 -56.51 -2.59 -29.51
N GLU A 65 -57.24 -2.14 -28.47
CA GLU A 65 -58.67 -2.05 -28.45
C GLU A 65 -59.24 -0.77 -29.11
N LYS A 66 -58.34 0.06 -29.67
CA LYS A 66 -58.65 1.41 -30.24
C LYS A 66 -59.33 2.35 -29.26
N GLN A 67 -59.02 2.19 -27.99
CA GLN A 67 -59.50 3.08 -26.93
C GLN A 67 -58.50 4.25 -26.68
N ASP A 68 -59.00 5.35 -26.15
CA ASP A 68 -58.16 6.51 -25.81
C ASP A 68 -57.26 6.20 -24.64
N ALA A 69 -55.95 6.51 -24.79
CA ALA A 69 -54.95 6.34 -23.76
C ALA A 69 -54.12 7.64 -23.50
N ASP A 70 -54.52 8.77 -24.04
CA ASP A 70 -53.72 9.99 -24.04
C ASP A 70 -53.47 10.51 -22.62
N HIS A 71 -54.42 10.36 -21.70
CA HIS A 71 -54.25 10.76 -20.27
C HIS A 71 -53.16 9.89 -19.60
N LEU A 72 -53.09 8.59 -19.83
CA LEU A 72 -52.08 7.70 -19.30
C LEU A 72 -50.71 8.02 -19.89
N ILE A 73 -50.67 8.39 -21.17
CA ILE A 73 -49.41 8.77 -21.84
C ILE A 73 -48.88 10.07 -21.24
N ALA A 74 -49.75 11.07 -20.96
CA ALA A 74 -49.35 12.30 -20.33
C ALA A 74 -48.86 12.07 -18.89
N GLU A 75 -49.56 11.25 -18.08
CA GLU A 75 -49.12 10.87 -16.74
C GLU A 75 -47.74 10.17 -16.80
N MET A 76 -47.53 9.26 -17.73
CA MET A 76 -46.25 8.54 -17.84
C MET A 76 -45.10 9.43 -18.31
N ARG A 77 -45.38 10.51 -19.00
CA ARG A 77 -44.36 11.52 -19.33
C ARG A 77 -43.89 12.25 -18.07
N GLU A 78 -44.81 12.67 -17.19
CA GLU A 78 -44.47 13.28 -15.90
C GLU A 78 -43.68 12.29 -14.99
N VAL A 79 -44.12 11.03 -14.94
CA VAL A 79 -43.41 9.96 -14.22
C VAL A 79 -42.00 9.75 -14.80
N GLY A 80 -41.85 9.81 -16.11
CA GLY A 80 -40.54 9.73 -16.77
C GLY A 80 -39.59 10.86 -16.39
N ASP A 81 -40.11 12.09 -16.33
CA ASP A 81 -39.37 13.27 -15.90
C ASP A 81 -38.93 13.17 -14.41
N LYS A 82 -39.81 12.65 -13.52
CA LYS A 82 -39.50 12.41 -12.11
C LYS A 82 -38.42 11.34 -11.97
N ILE A 83 -38.52 10.22 -12.71
CA ILE A 83 -37.48 9.16 -12.69
C ILE A 83 -36.13 9.75 -13.09
N LYS A 84 -36.09 10.57 -14.14
CA LYS A 84 -34.84 11.21 -14.57
C LYS A 84 -34.23 12.11 -13.51
N ALA A 85 -35.08 12.91 -12.81
CA ALA A 85 -34.63 13.77 -11.72
C ALA A 85 -34.07 12.95 -10.53
N LEU A 86 -34.74 11.83 -10.15
CA LEU A 86 -34.30 10.94 -9.09
C LEU A 86 -33.02 10.20 -9.48
N ASP A 87 -32.87 9.73 -10.71
CA ASP A 87 -31.67 9.07 -11.18
C ASP A 87 -30.45 10.05 -11.16
N GLU A 88 -30.66 11.34 -11.45
CA GLU A 88 -29.63 12.38 -11.37
C GLU A 88 -29.24 12.67 -9.90
N GLU A 89 -30.23 12.80 -9.00
CA GLU A 89 -29.98 13.01 -7.58
C GLU A 89 -29.28 11.78 -6.95
N LEU A 90 -29.72 10.58 -7.31
CA LEU A 90 -29.09 9.34 -6.87
C LEU A 90 -27.62 9.28 -7.29
N ARG A 91 -27.30 9.65 -8.53
CA ARG A 91 -25.93 9.72 -9.03
C ARG A 91 -25.08 10.66 -8.18
N THR A 92 -25.59 11.86 -7.88
CA THR A 92 -24.88 12.83 -7.04
C THR A 92 -24.62 12.28 -5.64
N VAL A 93 -25.63 11.66 -5.01
CA VAL A 93 -25.46 11.05 -3.68
C VAL A 93 -24.49 9.87 -3.70
N GLU A 94 -24.47 9.07 -4.76
CA GLU A 94 -23.50 7.97 -4.92
C GLU A 94 -22.07 8.49 -5.11
N GLU A 95 -21.88 9.56 -5.89
CA GLU A 95 -20.57 10.22 -6.05
C GLU A 95 -20.06 10.80 -4.71
N GLU A 96 -20.94 11.47 -3.94
CA GLU A 96 -20.60 11.99 -2.61
C GLU A 96 -20.25 10.86 -1.63
N LEU A 97 -21.00 9.77 -1.66
CA LEU A 97 -20.77 8.61 -0.79
C LEU A 97 -19.45 7.89 -1.15
N ASP A 98 -19.13 7.77 -2.43
CA ASP A 98 -17.89 7.18 -2.89
C ASP A 98 -16.68 8.04 -2.44
N GLN A 99 -16.75 9.35 -2.60
CA GLN A 99 -15.69 10.26 -2.13
C GLN A 99 -15.51 10.17 -0.60
N LEU A 100 -16.62 10.13 0.14
CA LEU A 100 -16.60 9.95 1.59
C LEU A 100 -15.91 8.62 1.99
N LEU A 101 -16.28 7.52 1.35
CA LEU A 101 -15.69 6.20 1.64
C LEU A 101 -14.20 6.12 1.29
N LEU A 102 -13.73 6.95 0.34
CA LEU A 102 -12.31 7.06 0.03
C LEU A 102 -11.52 7.81 1.12
N SER A 103 -12.16 8.65 1.95
CA SER A 103 -11.53 9.38 3.05
C SER A 103 -11.50 8.60 4.37
N ILE A 104 -12.32 7.54 4.52
CA ILE A 104 -12.39 6.75 5.75
C ILE A 104 -11.28 5.69 5.76
N PRO A 105 -10.46 5.61 6.84
CA PRO A 105 -9.40 4.62 6.95
C PRO A 105 -9.92 3.19 7.12
N ASN A 106 -9.03 2.21 6.96
CA ASN A 106 -9.37 0.81 7.19
C ASN A 106 -9.58 0.53 8.69
N ILE A 107 -10.35 -0.51 9.00
CA ILE A 107 -10.65 -0.93 10.37
C ILE A 107 -9.49 -1.76 10.91
N PRO A 108 -8.93 -1.41 12.09
CA PRO A 108 -7.93 -2.24 12.74
C PRO A 108 -8.46 -3.64 13.05
N HIS A 109 -7.66 -4.67 12.77
CA HIS A 109 -7.97 -6.03 13.19
C HIS A 109 -7.92 -6.14 14.72
N GLU A 110 -8.68 -7.04 15.31
CA GLU A 110 -8.80 -7.20 16.78
C GLU A 110 -7.49 -7.51 17.50
N SER A 111 -6.51 -8.10 16.79
CA SER A 111 -5.18 -8.40 17.34
C SER A 111 -4.20 -7.22 17.32
N VAL A 112 -4.60 -6.06 16.79
CA VAL A 112 -3.78 -4.86 16.77
C VAL A 112 -3.79 -4.22 18.16
N PRO A 113 -2.63 -3.95 18.78
CA PRO A 113 -2.59 -3.28 20.07
C PRO A 113 -3.18 -1.87 19.99
N VAL A 114 -3.95 -1.48 20.99
CA VAL A 114 -4.49 -0.13 21.09
C VAL A 114 -3.38 0.79 21.61
N GLY A 115 -3.12 1.90 20.92
CA GLY A 115 -2.11 2.89 21.27
C GLY A 115 -2.26 4.14 20.41
N GLU A 116 -1.59 5.23 20.78
CA GLU A 116 -1.71 6.54 20.14
C GLU A 116 -0.54 6.87 19.22
N THR A 117 0.68 6.42 19.58
CA THR A 117 1.93 6.80 18.91
C THR A 117 2.85 5.59 18.68
N GLU A 118 3.98 5.82 17.99
CA GLU A 118 5.04 4.82 17.79
C GLU A 118 5.60 4.23 19.10
N ASP A 119 5.50 4.95 20.22
CA ASP A 119 5.95 4.47 21.54
C ASP A 119 5.07 3.32 22.09
N ASP A 120 3.85 3.19 21.58
CA ASP A 120 2.90 2.14 21.94
C ASP A 120 3.01 0.89 21.06
N ASN A 121 3.91 0.89 20.08
CA ASN A 121 4.18 -0.26 19.25
C ASN A 121 4.82 -1.39 20.06
N VAL A 122 4.46 -2.64 19.75
CA VAL A 122 4.88 -3.79 20.55
C VAL A 122 5.95 -4.60 19.84
N GLU A 123 7.13 -4.77 20.47
CA GLU A 123 8.16 -5.69 19.98
C GLU A 123 7.66 -7.14 20.14
N ILE A 124 7.52 -7.87 19.03
CA ILE A 124 7.04 -9.25 19.04
C ILE A 124 8.14 -10.30 18.90
N ARG A 125 9.27 -9.95 18.28
CA ARG A 125 10.46 -10.79 18.17
C ARG A 125 11.70 -10.00 17.77
N LYS A 126 12.85 -10.56 18.09
CA LYS A 126 14.18 -10.01 17.78
C LYS A 126 15.09 -11.14 17.29
N TRP A 127 16.03 -10.80 16.41
CA TRP A 127 17.01 -11.74 15.88
C TRP A 127 18.40 -11.08 15.75
N GLY A 128 19.44 -11.87 16.01
CA GLY A 128 20.83 -11.48 15.90
C GLY A 128 21.33 -10.66 17.07
N ASP A 129 22.64 -10.74 17.31
CA ASP A 129 23.31 -9.99 18.35
C ASP A 129 23.87 -8.68 17.78
N VAL A 130 23.67 -7.59 18.51
CA VAL A 130 24.25 -6.29 18.17
C VAL A 130 25.76 -6.37 18.36
N ARG A 131 26.50 -6.03 17.30
CA ARG A 131 27.97 -6.02 17.35
C ARG A 131 28.47 -4.95 18.30
N GLU A 132 29.37 -5.35 19.21
CA GLU A 132 30.17 -4.41 19.99
C GLU A 132 31.43 -4.04 19.20
N PHE A 133 31.74 -2.75 19.14
CA PHE A 133 32.93 -2.22 18.46
C PHE A 133 33.98 -1.86 19.50
N ASP A 134 35.25 -2.19 19.23
CA ASP A 134 36.43 -1.76 19.99
C ASP A 134 36.96 -0.40 19.51
N PHE A 135 36.25 0.26 18.61
CA PHE A 135 36.49 1.59 18.07
C PHE A 135 35.16 2.35 17.96
N GLU A 136 35.20 3.67 17.78
CA GLU A 136 34.01 4.47 17.56
C GLU A 136 33.47 4.26 16.12
N PRO A 137 32.28 3.64 15.93
CA PRO A 137 31.74 3.38 14.61
C PRO A 137 31.30 4.69 13.95
N LYS A 138 31.69 4.87 12.68
CA LYS A 138 31.26 6.01 11.87
C LYS A 138 29.86 5.78 11.31
N PRO A 139 29.06 6.84 11.10
CA PRO A 139 27.81 6.72 10.38
C PRO A 139 28.04 6.39 8.90
N HIS A 140 27.07 5.71 8.29
CA HIS A 140 27.17 5.18 6.91
C HIS A 140 27.52 6.24 5.86
N TRP A 141 27.12 7.49 6.02
CA TRP A 141 27.48 8.57 5.08
C TRP A 141 28.96 8.93 5.14
N ASP A 142 29.60 8.85 6.29
CA ASP A 142 31.04 9.09 6.41
C ASP A 142 31.81 7.88 5.88
N VAL A 143 31.46 6.66 6.27
CA VAL A 143 32.04 5.42 5.75
C VAL A 143 31.97 5.38 4.21
N ALA A 144 30.80 5.70 3.68
CA ALA A 144 30.60 5.68 2.21
C ALA A 144 31.35 6.76 1.48
N THR A 145 31.53 7.92 2.08
CA THR A 145 32.31 9.04 1.50
C THR A 145 33.79 8.71 1.51
N ASP A 146 34.32 8.20 2.64
CA ASP A 146 35.72 7.78 2.76
C ASP A 146 36.11 6.66 1.77
N LEU A 147 35.17 5.78 1.45
CA LEU A 147 35.34 4.69 0.49
C LEU A 147 34.95 5.05 -0.96
N ASP A 148 34.61 6.30 -1.25
CA ASP A 148 34.13 6.80 -2.55
C ASP A 148 32.94 5.99 -3.13
N LEU A 149 32.02 5.51 -2.25
CA LEU A 149 30.85 4.72 -2.63
C LEU A 149 29.61 5.56 -2.93
N LEU A 150 29.46 6.70 -2.24
CA LEU A 150 28.33 7.62 -2.33
C LEU A 150 28.82 9.04 -2.54
N ASP A 151 28.02 9.84 -3.31
CA ASP A 151 28.31 11.24 -3.59
C ASP A 151 27.06 12.10 -3.41
N PHE A 152 26.93 12.66 -2.23
CA PHE A 152 25.79 13.53 -1.87
C PHE A 152 25.96 14.95 -2.42
N GLU A 153 27.19 15.44 -2.55
CA GLU A 153 27.47 16.80 -3.01
C GLU A 153 27.07 16.95 -4.48
N ARG A 154 27.51 16.00 -5.33
CA ARG A 154 27.15 16.03 -6.75
C ARG A 154 25.66 15.76 -6.97
N ALA A 155 25.04 14.91 -6.16
CA ALA A 155 23.59 14.69 -6.22
C ALA A 155 22.81 15.97 -5.88
N SER A 156 23.24 16.69 -4.84
CA SER A 156 22.64 17.99 -4.47
C SER A 156 22.75 19.02 -5.59
N LYS A 157 23.87 19.04 -6.32
CA LYS A 157 24.08 19.91 -7.49
C LYS A 157 23.14 19.56 -8.65
N VAL A 158 22.83 18.28 -8.84
CA VAL A 158 22.00 17.81 -9.98
C VAL A 158 20.51 17.95 -9.69
N THR A 159 20.08 17.61 -8.47
CA THR A 159 18.64 17.51 -8.16
C THR A 159 18.24 18.25 -6.88
N GLY A 160 19.15 18.39 -5.93
CA GLY A 160 18.87 18.97 -4.61
C GLY A 160 19.20 18.03 -3.46
N SER A 161 18.74 18.36 -2.25
CA SER A 161 18.93 17.54 -1.06
C SER A 161 18.15 16.22 -1.12
N ARG A 162 18.54 15.23 -0.28
CA ARG A 162 17.89 13.92 -0.19
C ARG A 162 17.97 13.06 -1.47
N PHE A 163 18.96 13.33 -2.32
CA PHE A 163 19.38 12.48 -3.43
C PHE A 163 20.83 12.06 -3.26
N VAL A 164 21.22 10.98 -3.91
CA VAL A 164 22.57 10.41 -3.82
C VAL A 164 22.98 9.80 -5.15
N PHE A 165 24.26 9.93 -5.50
CA PHE A 165 24.89 9.08 -6.51
C PHE A 165 25.59 7.92 -5.84
N TYR A 166 25.24 6.70 -6.24
CA TYR A 166 26.04 5.50 -5.94
C TYR A 166 27.16 5.39 -6.97
N LYS A 167 28.39 5.15 -6.50
CA LYS A 167 29.60 5.15 -7.34
C LYS A 167 30.38 3.84 -7.20
N GLY A 168 31.04 3.39 -8.24
CA GLY A 168 31.96 2.26 -8.19
C GLY A 168 31.39 1.03 -7.49
N LEU A 169 32.04 0.62 -6.40
CA LEU A 169 31.58 -0.52 -5.59
C LEU A 169 30.29 -0.22 -4.83
N GLY A 170 29.96 1.04 -4.56
CA GLY A 170 28.65 1.41 -3.99
C GLY A 170 27.50 1.11 -4.95
N ALA A 171 27.63 1.48 -6.22
CA ALA A 171 26.64 1.14 -7.25
C ALA A 171 26.56 -0.37 -7.48
N ARG A 172 27.67 -1.06 -7.37
CA ARG A 172 27.69 -2.53 -7.45
C ARG A 172 27.01 -3.18 -6.25
N LEU A 173 27.20 -2.66 -5.03
CA LEU A 173 26.55 -3.15 -3.81
C LEU A 173 25.02 -2.97 -3.89
N GLU A 174 24.57 -1.82 -4.34
CA GLU A 174 23.14 -1.55 -4.59
C GLU A 174 22.54 -2.60 -5.54
N ARG A 175 23.19 -2.84 -6.68
CA ARG A 175 22.78 -3.84 -7.65
C ARG A 175 22.89 -5.27 -7.11
N ALA A 176 23.91 -5.58 -6.33
CA ALA A 176 24.07 -6.89 -5.69
C ALA A 176 22.92 -7.19 -4.75
N LEU A 177 22.48 -6.19 -3.98
CA LEU A 177 21.38 -6.33 -3.04
C LEU A 177 20.05 -6.60 -3.73
N PHE A 178 19.66 -5.78 -4.74
CA PHE A 178 18.36 -6.04 -5.36
C PHE A 178 18.35 -7.35 -6.17
N ASN A 179 19.45 -7.76 -6.81
CA ASN A 179 19.54 -9.08 -7.46
C ASN A 179 19.41 -10.20 -6.43
N PHE A 180 20.17 -10.14 -5.35
CA PHE A 180 20.08 -11.13 -4.27
C PHE A 180 18.67 -11.26 -3.69
N MET A 181 18.01 -10.12 -3.42
CA MET A 181 16.65 -10.11 -2.88
C MET A 181 15.64 -10.69 -3.87
N LEU A 182 15.73 -10.34 -5.16
CA LEU A 182 14.84 -10.88 -6.20
C LEU A 182 15.06 -12.38 -6.36
N ASP A 183 16.31 -12.84 -6.48
CA ASP A 183 16.65 -14.27 -6.62
C ASP A 183 16.10 -15.06 -5.42
N LEU A 184 16.33 -14.58 -4.19
CA LEU A 184 15.82 -15.22 -2.98
C LEU A 184 14.27 -15.34 -2.99
N HIS A 185 13.58 -14.26 -3.33
CA HIS A 185 12.12 -14.27 -3.29
C HIS A 185 11.52 -15.10 -4.43
N THR A 186 12.15 -15.13 -5.60
CA THR A 186 11.65 -15.91 -6.74
C THR A 186 12.00 -17.37 -6.64
N ASP A 187 13.24 -17.71 -6.30
CA ASP A 187 13.73 -19.09 -6.32
C ASP A 187 13.34 -19.87 -5.05
N GLU A 188 13.31 -19.21 -3.87
CA GLU A 188 13.06 -19.90 -2.60
C GLU A 188 11.67 -19.62 -2.02
N HIS A 189 11.13 -18.41 -2.19
CA HIS A 189 9.87 -18.02 -1.55
C HIS A 189 8.65 -18.12 -2.48
N GLY A 190 8.84 -18.51 -3.74
CA GLY A 190 7.77 -18.78 -4.70
C GLY A 190 7.04 -17.53 -5.23
N TYR A 191 7.71 -16.38 -5.23
CA TYR A 191 7.18 -15.17 -5.87
C TYR A 191 7.49 -15.18 -7.37
N LYS A 192 6.61 -14.60 -8.16
CA LYS A 192 6.85 -14.30 -9.57
C LYS A 192 7.41 -12.90 -9.71
N GLU A 193 8.56 -12.76 -10.34
CA GLU A 193 9.13 -11.45 -10.61
C GLU A 193 8.31 -10.68 -11.64
N VAL A 194 8.11 -9.39 -11.39
CA VAL A 194 7.50 -8.44 -12.32
C VAL A 194 8.29 -7.14 -12.33
N LEU A 195 8.45 -6.53 -13.50
CA LEU A 195 9.05 -5.22 -13.67
C LEU A 195 7.96 -4.21 -14.03
N PRO A 196 7.51 -3.39 -13.06
CA PRO A 196 6.38 -2.49 -13.27
C PRO A 196 6.79 -1.16 -13.92
N PRO A 197 5.84 -0.42 -14.52
CA PRO A 197 6.04 0.98 -14.86
C PRO A 197 6.23 1.84 -13.60
N TYR A 198 7.04 2.90 -13.69
CA TYR A 198 7.30 3.82 -12.56
C TYR A 198 6.41 5.06 -12.59
N MET A 199 5.61 5.23 -13.62
CA MET A 199 4.55 6.22 -13.73
C MET A 199 3.20 5.52 -13.80
N VAL A 200 2.24 6.01 -13.02
CA VAL A 200 0.90 5.45 -12.93
C VAL A 200 -0.16 6.54 -13.01
N ASN A 201 -1.36 6.18 -13.44
CA ASN A 201 -2.50 7.09 -13.49
C ASN A 201 -3.14 7.28 -12.09
N ARG A 202 -3.97 8.30 -11.96
CA ARG A 202 -4.70 8.65 -10.73
C ARG A 202 -5.53 7.46 -10.18
N ALA A 203 -6.17 6.69 -11.06
CA ALA A 203 -6.96 5.53 -10.66
C ALA A 203 -6.12 4.45 -9.97
N SER A 204 -4.86 4.24 -10.38
CA SER A 204 -3.95 3.32 -9.71
C SER A 204 -3.53 3.80 -8.33
N MET A 205 -3.25 5.10 -8.16
CA MET A 205 -2.96 5.71 -6.86
C MET A 205 -4.17 5.63 -5.91
N THR A 206 -5.38 5.79 -6.44
CA THR A 206 -6.63 5.64 -5.67
C THR A 206 -6.87 4.18 -5.27
N GLY A 207 -6.59 3.25 -6.18
CA GLY A 207 -6.81 1.81 -5.96
C GLY A 207 -6.05 1.24 -4.77
N THR A 208 -4.83 1.71 -4.52
CA THR A 208 -4.01 1.30 -3.36
C THR A 208 -4.10 2.24 -2.16
N GLY A 209 -4.85 3.36 -2.27
CA GLY A 209 -5.17 4.23 -1.14
C GLY A 209 -4.19 5.37 -0.89
N GLN A 210 -3.26 5.65 -1.81
CA GLN A 210 -2.44 6.86 -1.76
C GLN A 210 -3.28 8.12 -1.98
N LEU A 211 -4.23 8.07 -2.91
CA LEU A 211 -5.19 9.14 -3.14
C LEU A 211 -6.56 8.82 -2.50
N PRO A 212 -7.30 9.84 -2.09
CA PRO A 212 -6.98 11.29 -2.16
C PRO A 212 -6.05 11.79 -1.03
N LYS A 213 -5.88 11.04 0.09
CA LYS A 213 -5.30 11.53 1.35
C LYS A 213 -3.84 12.01 1.23
N PHE A 214 -3.02 11.36 0.42
CA PHE A 214 -1.55 11.59 0.35
C PHE A 214 -1.10 12.23 -0.97
N GLU A 215 -1.93 13.06 -1.60
CA GLU A 215 -1.58 13.70 -2.87
C GLU A 215 -0.34 14.61 -2.74
N GLU A 216 -0.18 15.30 -1.61
CA GLU A 216 0.97 16.18 -1.34
C GLU A 216 2.29 15.41 -1.19
N ASP A 217 2.24 14.12 -0.83
CA ASP A 217 3.42 13.26 -0.71
C ASP A 217 3.86 12.64 -2.04
N ALA A 218 3.08 12.81 -3.10
CA ALA A 218 3.36 12.25 -4.41
C ALA A 218 3.97 13.28 -5.38
N PHE A 219 4.83 12.83 -6.29
CA PHE A 219 5.29 13.63 -7.43
C PHE A 219 4.28 13.49 -8.57
N LEU A 220 3.55 14.57 -8.85
CA LEU A 220 2.57 14.67 -9.93
C LEU A 220 3.20 15.21 -11.21
N ILE A 221 2.94 14.55 -12.34
CA ILE A 221 3.22 15.01 -13.69
C ILE A 221 1.92 15.62 -14.23
N GLU A 222 1.76 16.94 -14.05
CA GLU A 222 0.50 17.66 -14.28
C GLU A 222 -0.03 17.53 -15.71
N SER A 223 0.88 17.52 -16.72
CA SER A 223 0.48 17.47 -18.14
C SER A 223 -0.32 16.22 -18.52
N GLU A 224 -0.08 15.09 -17.81
CA GLU A 224 -0.64 13.78 -18.14
C GLU A 224 -1.54 13.24 -17.01
N ASP A 225 -1.63 13.93 -15.88
CA ASP A 225 -2.25 13.44 -14.64
C ASP A 225 -1.66 12.07 -14.20
N TYR A 226 -0.34 11.94 -14.33
CA TYR A 226 0.41 10.77 -13.89
C TYR A 226 1.22 11.07 -12.64
N PHE A 227 1.48 10.02 -11.86
CA PHE A 227 2.27 10.09 -10.65
C PHE A 227 3.50 9.21 -10.77
N LEU A 228 4.64 9.68 -10.25
CA LEU A 228 5.78 8.80 -9.97
C LEU A 228 5.41 7.91 -8.77
N ILE A 229 5.66 6.61 -8.89
CA ILE A 229 5.25 5.65 -7.87
C ILE A 229 6.00 5.84 -6.55
N PRO A 230 5.31 5.87 -5.39
CA PRO A 230 5.96 5.89 -4.08
C PRO A 230 6.44 4.49 -3.64
N THR A 231 5.97 3.45 -4.31
CA THR A 231 6.26 2.02 -4.08
C THR A 231 5.76 1.20 -5.28
N ALA A 232 6.41 0.07 -5.55
CA ALA A 232 5.93 -0.87 -6.57
C ALA A 232 4.58 -1.52 -6.21
N GLU A 233 4.14 -1.45 -4.96
CA GLU A 233 2.80 -1.86 -4.55
C GLU A 233 1.72 -1.28 -5.46
N VAL A 234 1.84 0.00 -5.82
CA VAL A 234 0.83 0.70 -6.63
C VAL A 234 0.63 0.03 -7.99
N PRO A 235 1.63 -0.06 -8.87
CA PRO A 235 1.43 -0.69 -10.17
C PRO A 235 1.16 -2.20 -10.07
N VAL A 236 1.80 -2.91 -9.14
CA VAL A 236 1.66 -4.37 -9.02
C VAL A 236 0.26 -4.76 -8.52
N THR A 237 -0.27 -4.06 -7.52
CA THR A 237 -1.65 -4.31 -7.07
C THR A 237 -2.65 -4.00 -8.17
N ASN A 238 -2.44 -2.93 -8.92
CA ASN A 238 -3.34 -2.52 -9.99
C ASN A 238 -3.23 -3.37 -11.28
N MET A 239 -2.28 -4.32 -11.37
CA MET A 239 -2.27 -5.31 -12.47
C MET A 239 -3.60 -6.04 -12.60
N HIS A 240 -4.25 -6.32 -11.45
CA HIS A 240 -5.52 -7.04 -11.40
C HIS A 240 -6.74 -6.13 -11.18
N ARG A 241 -6.58 -4.81 -11.35
CA ARG A 241 -7.72 -3.88 -11.22
C ARG A 241 -8.84 -4.25 -12.18
N GLU A 242 -10.09 -4.29 -11.65
CA GLU A 242 -11.32 -4.65 -12.37
C GLU A 242 -11.35 -6.11 -12.85
N GLU A 243 -10.47 -6.96 -12.38
CA GLU A 243 -10.45 -8.38 -12.74
C GLU A 243 -11.23 -9.26 -11.76
N ILE A 244 -11.64 -10.43 -12.25
CA ILE A 244 -12.19 -11.52 -11.46
C ILE A 244 -11.28 -12.74 -11.64
N LEU A 245 -10.49 -13.02 -10.60
CA LEU A 245 -9.54 -14.13 -10.57
C LEU A 245 -10.24 -15.46 -10.29
N ASN A 246 -9.58 -16.58 -10.59
CA ASN A 246 -10.04 -17.89 -10.18
C ASN A 246 -9.46 -18.24 -8.79
N ALA A 247 -10.26 -18.90 -7.96
CA ALA A 247 -9.80 -19.30 -6.62
C ALA A 247 -8.59 -20.25 -6.65
N ASP A 248 -8.42 -21.03 -7.73
CA ASP A 248 -7.30 -21.97 -7.91
C ASP A 248 -5.98 -21.26 -8.22
N GLU A 249 -6.02 -19.99 -8.64
CA GLU A 249 -4.82 -19.17 -8.88
C GLU A 249 -4.29 -18.52 -7.60
N LEU A 250 -5.10 -18.48 -6.52
CA LEU A 250 -4.72 -17.87 -5.25
C LEU A 250 -4.01 -18.88 -4.32
N PRO A 251 -2.96 -18.46 -3.60
CA PRO A 251 -2.40 -17.11 -3.55
C PRO A 251 -1.56 -16.75 -4.79
N ILE A 252 -1.69 -15.51 -5.27
CA ILE A 252 -0.79 -14.93 -6.27
C ILE A 252 0.25 -14.08 -5.55
N ASN A 253 1.52 -14.35 -5.80
CA ASN A 253 2.64 -13.69 -5.14
C ASN A 253 3.54 -13.03 -6.19
N TYR A 254 3.79 -11.72 -6.07
CA TYR A 254 4.69 -10.97 -6.94
C TYR A 254 5.82 -10.32 -6.16
N ALA A 255 7.04 -10.38 -6.72
CA ALA A 255 8.19 -9.60 -6.28
C ALA A 255 8.56 -8.59 -7.37
N ALA A 256 8.76 -7.33 -6.99
CA ALA A 256 9.07 -6.26 -7.95
C ALA A 256 10.19 -5.36 -7.43
N PHE A 257 11.22 -5.16 -8.24
CA PHE A 257 12.18 -4.09 -8.04
C PHE A 257 11.67 -2.80 -8.67
N SER A 258 11.78 -1.69 -7.95
CA SER A 258 11.51 -0.36 -8.53
C SER A 258 12.30 0.75 -7.83
N ALA A 259 12.50 1.86 -8.55
CA ALA A 259 12.68 3.16 -7.91
C ALA A 259 11.34 3.57 -7.28
N CYS A 260 11.44 4.23 -6.12
CA CYS A 260 10.32 4.77 -5.36
C CYS A 260 10.55 6.27 -5.17
N PHE A 261 9.49 7.06 -5.29
CA PHE A 261 9.57 8.52 -5.26
C PHE A 261 8.62 9.08 -4.20
N ARG A 262 9.15 9.85 -3.24
CA ARG A 262 8.35 10.45 -2.16
C ARG A 262 8.78 11.89 -1.95
N SER A 263 7.82 12.82 -1.92
CA SER A 263 8.10 14.24 -1.67
C SER A 263 8.49 14.53 -0.22
N GLU A 264 8.18 13.58 0.71
CA GLU A 264 8.53 13.69 2.12
C GLU A 264 8.01 14.99 2.76
N ALA A 265 6.81 15.45 2.38
CA ALA A 265 6.24 16.75 2.76
C ALA A 265 6.20 17.00 4.27
N GLY A 266 5.91 15.96 5.07
CA GLY A 266 5.83 16.05 6.53
C GLY A 266 7.14 15.83 7.29
N SER A 267 8.31 15.68 6.61
CA SER A 267 9.54 15.21 7.25
C SER A 267 10.65 16.27 7.39
N ALA A 268 10.29 17.56 7.42
CA ALA A 268 11.25 18.65 7.53
C ALA A 268 12.15 18.47 8.79
N GLY A 269 13.48 18.51 8.58
CA GLY A 269 14.48 18.41 9.66
C GLY A 269 14.79 17.00 10.19
N ARG A 270 14.07 15.95 9.74
CA ARG A 270 14.34 14.56 10.15
C ARG A 270 15.28 13.88 9.16
N ASP A 271 16.25 13.09 9.68
CA ASP A 271 17.18 12.27 8.89
C ASP A 271 17.71 12.98 7.62
N THR A 272 18.28 14.18 7.80
CA THR A 272 18.71 15.07 6.69
C THR A 272 20.00 14.60 6.01
N ARG A 273 20.70 13.61 6.58
CA ARG A 273 21.93 13.03 6.06
C ARG A 273 21.77 11.54 5.78
N GLY A 274 22.56 11.03 4.85
CA GLY A 274 22.66 9.60 4.55
C GLY A 274 21.49 9.05 3.74
N LEU A 275 21.22 7.76 3.92
CA LEU A 275 20.32 6.95 3.09
C LEU A 275 18.96 6.64 3.75
N ILE A 276 18.72 7.11 4.96
CA ILE A 276 17.52 6.73 5.73
C ILE A 276 16.25 7.35 5.12
N ARG A 277 16.35 8.62 4.67
CA ARG A 277 15.20 9.35 4.13
C ARG A 277 15.57 10.10 2.84
N GLN A 278 15.07 9.59 1.72
CA GLN A 278 15.39 10.06 0.38
C GLN A 278 14.12 10.33 -0.43
N HIS A 279 14.19 11.32 -1.36
CA HIS A 279 13.11 11.57 -2.33
C HIS A 279 13.04 10.48 -3.40
N GLN A 280 14.17 9.84 -3.71
CA GLN A 280 14.26 8.70 -4.60
C GLN A 280 15.10 7.61 -3.95
N PHE A 281 14.57 6.39 -3.88
CA PHE A 281 15.27 5.21 -3.36
C PHE A 281 14.77 3.96 -4.08
N ASN A 282 15.55 2.89 -4.01
CA ASN A 282 15.20 1.61 -4.60
C ASN A 282 14.65 0.65 -3.54
N LYS A 283 13.71 -0.17 -3.95
CA LYS A 283 13.05 -1.16 -3.09
C LYS A 283 12.67 -2.41 -3.87
N VAL A 284 12.84 -3.56 -3.27
CA VAL A 284 12.17 -4.79 -3.68
C VAL A 284 10.86 -4.86 -2.90
N GLU A 285 9.76 -4.97 -3.59
CA GLU A 285 8.41 -5.02 -3.02
C GLU A 285 7.80 -6.38 -3.24
N LEU A 286 7.13 -6.90 -2.22
CA LEU A 286 6.37 -8.13 -2.24
C LEU A 286 4.87 -7.79 -2.18
N VAL A 287 4.09 -8.34 -3.10
CA VAL A 287 2.63 -8.15 -3.14
C VAL A 287 1.95 -9.49 -3.23
N LYS A 288 0.90 -9.69 -2.44
CA LYS A 288 0.10 -10.91 -2.45
C LYS A 288 -1.39 -10.61 -2.65
N PHE A 289 -2.03 -11.50 -3.42
CA PHE A 289 -3.48 -11.58 -3.54
C PHE A 289 -3.90 -12.93 -2.98
N VAL A 290 -4.77 -12.92 -1.98
CA VAL A 290 -5.09 -14.13 -1.23
C VAL A 290 -6.59 -14.24 -0.94
N LYS A 291 -7.05 -15.43 -0.57
CA LYS A 291 -8.40 -15.61 -0.05
C LYS A 291 -8.50 -14.97 1.35
N PRO A 292 -9.66 -14.41 1.72
CA PRO A 292 -9.84 -13.73 3.01
C PRO A 292 -9.40 -14.57 4.22
N GLU A 293 -9.75 -15.84 4.23
CA GLU A 293 -9.46 -16.79 5.33
C GLU A 293 -7.97 -17.10 5.50
N GLU A 294 -7.15 -16.89 4.48
CA GLU A 294 -5.72 -17.21 4.49
C GLU A 294 -4.84 -15.97 4.78
N SER A 295 -5.43 -14.76 4.79
CA SER A 295 -4.67 -13.51 4.68
C SER A 295 -3.75 -13.22 5.87
N TYR A 296 -4.11 -13.64 7.08
CA TYR A 296 -3.26 -13.42 8.26
C TYR A 296 -2.11 -14.42 8.34
N ASP A 297 -2.30 -15.67 7.92
CA ASP A 297 -1.22 -16.64 7.78
C ASP A 297 -0.24 -16.21 6.68
N GLU A 298 -0.77 -15.63 5.59
CA GLU A 298 0.06 -15.09 4.51
C GLU A 298 0.80 -13.80 4.91
N LEU A 299 0.29 -13.00 5.86
CA LEU A 299 1.02 -11.90 6.46
C LEU A 299 2.24 -12.38 7.26
N GLU A 300 2.07 -13.44 8.08
CA GLU A 300 3.20 -14.02 8.82
C GLU A 300 4.27 -14.59 7.89
N LYS A 301 3.87 -15.28 6.81
CA LYS A 301 4.81 -15.78 5.79
C LYS A 301 5.54 -14.64 5.08
N LEU A 302 4.82 -13.60 4.66
CA LEU A 302 5.40 -12.44 3.99
C LEU A 302 6.43 -11.74 4.88
N THR A 303 6.08 -11.54 6.16
CA THR A 303 6.98 -10.96 7.16
C THR A 303 8.23 -11.83 7.33
N GLY A 304 8.07 -13.15 7.46
CA GLY A 304 9.18 -14.12 7.54
C GLY A 304 10.09 -14.11 6.30
N HIS A 305 9.52 -13.89 5.10
CA HIS A 305 10.31 -13.75 3.87
C HIS A 305 11.19 -12.48 3.88
N ALA A 306 10.67 -11.37 4.39
CA ALA A 306 11.45 -10.14 4.56
C ALA A 306 12.54 -10.29 5.64
N GLU A 307 12.22 -10.93 6.77
CA GLU A 307 13.18 -11.25 7.83
C GLU A 307 14.34 -12.13 7.32
N LYS A 308 14.03 -13.09 6.42
CA LYS A 308 15.03 -13.99 5.86
C LYS A 308 16.15 -13.28 5.12
N VAL A 309 15.84 -12.16 4.46
CA VAL A 309 16.87 -11.30 3.82
C VAL A 309 17.88 -10.81 4.86
N LEU A 310 17.41 -10.26 5.99
CA LEU A 310 18.25 -9.74 7.06
C LEU A 310 19.06 -10.87 7.74
N GLN A 311 18.45 -12.03 7.94
CA GLN A 311 19.12 -13.20 8.50
C GLN A 311 20.30 -13.65 7.63
N LEU A 312 20.08 -13.75 6.31
CA LEU A 312 21.14 -14.13 5.37
C LEU A 312 22.24 -13.06 5.24
N LEU A 313 21.87 -11.78 5.42
CA LEU A 313 22.84 -10.69 5.48
C LEU A 313 23.56 -10.59 6.83
N GLY A 314 23.13 -11.35 7.87
CA GLY A 314 23.70 -11.29 9.21
C GLY A 314 23.47 -9.95 9.94
N LEU A 315 22.37 -9.27 9.65
CA LEU A 315 22.03 -7.97 10.23
C LEU A 315 21.03 -8.14 11.38
N PRO A 316 21.34 -7.67 12.59
CA PRO A 316 20.42 -7.72 13.72
C PRO A 316 19.17 -6.88 13.47
N TYR A 317 18.01 -7.41 13.81
CA TYR A 317 16.73 -6.72 13.62
C TYR A 317 15.73 -7.07 14.72
N ARG A 318 14.64 -6.30 14.79
CA ARG A 318 13.45 -6.61 15.55
C ARG A 318 12.20 -6.45 14.69
N VAL A 319 11.12 -7.11 15.09
CA VAL A 319 9.80 -7.00 14.45
C VAL A 319 8.84 -6.36 15.44
N MET A 320 8.21 -5.27 15.01
CA MET A 320 7.26 -4.49 15.79
C MET A 320 5.84 -4.73 15.25
N SER A 321 4.88 -4.94 16.13
CA SER A 321 3.46 -4.84 15.78
C SER A 321 3.02 -3.39 15.98
N MET A 322 2.54 -2.77 14.92
CA MET A 322 2.04 -1.40 15.01
C MET A 322 0.77 -1.34 15.83
N CYS A 323 0.65 -0.30 16.67
CA CYS A 323 -0.57 0.03 17.40
C CYS A 323 -1.59 0.74 16.50
N THR A 324 -2.80 0.92 16.98
CA THR A 324 -3.90 1.53 16.21
C THR A 324 -3.57 2.94 15.71
N GLY A 325 -2.87 3.77 16.47
CA GLY A 325 -2.48 5.14 16.11
C GLY A 325 -1.36 5.22 15.08
N ASP A 326 -0.53 4.17 14.95
CA ASP A 326 0.60 4.11 14.01
C ASP A 326 0.40 3.09 12.87
N LEU A 327 -0.84 2.61 12.70
CA LEU A 327 -1.15 1.55 11.74
C LEU A 327 -1.05 2.00 10.27
N GLY A 328 -1.15 3.31 9.99
CA GLY A 328 -1.28 3.86 8.64
C GLY A 328 -2.71 3.72 8.09
N PHE A 329 -3.06 4.49 7.06
CA PHE A 329 -4.44 4.69 6.60
C PHE A 329 -5.13 3.41 6.06
N THR A 330 -4.41 2.60 5.29
CA THR A 330 -4.98 1.48 4.52
C THR A 330 -4.90 0.13 5.21
N ALA A 331 -3.99 -0.04 6.18
CA ALA A 331 -3.73 -1.33 6.80
C ALA A 331 -4.78 -1.69 7.86
N ALA A 332 -5.20 -2.97 7.87
CA ALA A 332 -5.92 -3.58 8.98
C ALA A 332 -4.97 -4.12 10.05
N LYS A 333 -3.79 -4.60 9.64
CA LYS A 333 -2.68 -5.01 10.52
C LYS A 333 -1.36 -4.77 9.81
N LYS A 334 -0.34 -4.32 10.56
CA LYS A 334 0.98 -4.01 10.03
C LYS A 334 2.07 -4.44 11.00
N TYR A 335 3.14 -5.02 10.45
CA TYR A 335 4.39 -5.26 11.12
C TYR A 335 5.48 -4.41 10.49
N ASP A 336 6.29 -3.72 11.31
CA ASP A 336 7.52 -3.11 10.86
C ASP A 336 8.71 -3.97 11.28
N ILE A 337 9.62 -4.20 10.34
CA ILE A 337 10.91 -4.81 10.62
C ILE A 337 11.91 -3.68 10.70
N GLU A 338 12.63 -3.61 11.81
CA GLU A 338 13.60 -2.56 12.08
C GLU A 338 14.99 -3.18 12.22
N VAL A 339 15.96 -2.67 11.45
CA VAL A 339 17.36 -3.11 11.47
C VAL A 339 18.18 -2.24 12.44
N TRP A 340 19.14 -2.84 13.12
CA TRP A 340 20.06 -2.11 13.98
C TRP A 340 20.99 -1.21 13.18
N ILE A 341 21.08 0.07 13.57
CA ILE A 341 22.00 1.06 12.99
C ILE A 341 22.91 1.60 14.09
N PRO A 342 24.19 1.22 14.13
CA PRO A 342 25.15 1.58 15.18
C PRO A 342 25.25 3.07 15.47
N SER A 343 25.33 3.92 14.45
CA SER A 343 25.48 5.37 14.64
C SER A 343 24.29 6.05 15.30
N TYR A 344 23.10 5.48 15.17
CA TYR A 344 21.89 5.94 15.85
C TYR A 344 21.70 5.26 17.22
N ASN A 345 22.49 4.20 17.51
CA ASN A 345 22.32 3.34 18.68
C ASN A 345 20.86 2.89 18.89
N THR A 346 20.18 2.56 17.80
CA THR A 346 18.78 2.13 17.79
C THR A 346 18.45 1.33 16.53
N TYR A 347 17.28 0.72 16.55
CA TYR A 347 16.69 0.08 15.37
C TYR A 347 15.99 1.11 14.49
N ARG A 348 16.05 0.93 13.18
CA ARG A 348 15.38 1.79 12.18
C ARG A 348 14.59 0.93 11.21
N GLU A 349 13.37 1.34 10.91
CA GLU A 349 12.49 0.66 9.96
C GLU A 349 13.18 0.41 8.61
N ILE A 350 13.14 -0.82 8.14
CA ILE A 350 13.69 -1.25 6.84
C ILE A 350 12.64 -1.93 5.97
N SER A 351 11.60 -2.46 6.56
CA SER A 351 10.45 -3.07 5.88
C SER A 351 9.19 -2.82 6.68
N SER A 352 8.09 -2.63 5.97
CA SER A 352 6.74 -2.59 6.52
C SER A 352 5.91 -3.64 5.81
N CYS A 353 5.30 -4.56 6.55
CA CYS A 353 4.51 -5.67 6.04
C CYS A 353 3.05 -5.50 6.49
N SER A 354 2.12 -5.36 5.54
CA SER A 354 0.74 -4.99 5.81
C SER A 354 -0.26 -5.98 5.22
N ASN A 355 -1.34 -6.22 5.96
CA ASN A 355 -2.57 -6.82 5.46
C ASN A 355 -3.65 -5.72 5.36
N PHE A 356 -4.17 -5.51 4.17
CA PHE A 356 -5.22 -4.52 3.90
C PHE A 356 -6.61 -5.13 3.94
N GLU A 357 -6.71 -6.44 4.12
CA GLU A 357 -7.95 -7.18 3.90
C GLU A 357 -8.55 -6.85 2.52
N GLY A 358 -9.86 -6.67 2.44
CA GLY A 358 -10.53 -6.28 1.20
C GLY A 358 -10.50 -4.77 0.89
N PHE A 359 -9.78 -3.93 1.65
CA PHE A 359 -9.84 -2.48 1.52
C PHE A 359 -9.36 -1.97 0.16
N GLN A 360 -8.18 -2.39 -0.28
CA GLN A 360 -7.65 -2.05 -1.60
C GLN A 360 -8.40 -2.77 -2.72
N ALA A 361 -8.75 -4.03 -2.51
CA ALA A 361 -9.50 -4.81 -3.47
C ALA A 361 -10.87 -4.20 -3.79
N ARG A 362 -11.55 -3.60 -2.80
CA ARG A 362 -12.79 -2.83 -3.05
C ARG A 362 -12.54 -1.54 -3.84
N ARG A 363 -11.43 -0.82 -3.58
CA ARG A 363 -11.05 0.38 -4.34
C ARG A 363 -10.71 0.07 -5.80
N ALA A 364 -9.95 -0.99 -6.02
CA ALA A 364 -9.48 -1.41 -7.34
C ALA A 364 -10.40 -2.44 -8.01
N ASN A 365 -11.51 -2.83 -7.36
CA ASN A 365 -12.48 -3.81 -7.84
C ASN A 365 -11.83 -5.15 -8.23
N ILE A 366 -10.90 -5.64 -7.39
CA ILE A 366 -10.22 -6.92 -7.58
C ILE A 366 -11.02 -8.01 -6.86
N ARG A 367 -11.53 -8.96 -7.61
CA ARG A 367 -12.42 -10.01 -7.10
C ARG A 367 -11.92 -11.40 -7.49
N PHE A 368 -12.49 -12.43 -6.88
CA PHE A 368 -12.27 -13.81 -7.26
C PHE A 368 -13.56 -14.61 -7.19
N ARG A 369 -13.60 -15.74 -7.84
CA ARG A 369 -14.71 -16.70 -7.75
C ARG A 369 -14.23 -18.02 -7.20
N ARG A 370 -14.95 -18.53 -6.18
CA ARG A 370 -14.68 -19.87 -5.63
C ARG A 370 -15.10 -20.98 -6.59
N GLU A 371 -16.14 -20.72 -7.38
CA GLU A 371 -16.68 -21.62 -8.37
C GLU A 371 -17.04 -20.85 -9.66
N ALA A 372 -17.01 -21.50 -10.82
CA ALA A 372 -17.21 -20.86 -12.13
C ALA A 372 -18.51 -20.03 -12.26
N LYS A 373 -19.58 -20.43 -11.55
CA LYS A 373 -20.86 -19.73 -11.51
C LYS A 373 -21.15 -19.05 -10.17
N GLY A 374 -20.18 -19.05 -9.26
CA GLY A 374 -20.28 -18.44 -7.94
C GLY A 374 -20.35 -16.92 -8.00
N ARG A 375 -20.88 -16.31 -6.94
CA ARG A 375 -20.83 -14.85 -6.76
C ARG A 375 -19.37 -14.42 -6.52
N PRO A 376 -18.88 -13.39 -7.22
CA PRO A 376 -17.54 -12.87 -6.96
C PRO A 376 -17.42 -12.27 -5.55
N GLU A 377 -16.29 -12.53 -4.89
CA GLU A 377 -15.86 -11.95 -3.62
C GLU A 377 -14.62 -11.09 -3.84
N HIS A 378 -14.34 -10.12 -2.96
CA HIS A 378 -13.09 -9.38 -3.01
C HIS A 378 -11.95 -10.23 -2.43
N VAL A 379 -10.79 -10.20 -3.09
CA VAL A 379 -9.56 -10.76 -2.51
C VAL A 379 -9.11 -9.93 -1.32
N HIS A 380 -8.26 -10.48 -0.47
CA HIS A 380 -7.41 -9.70 0.43
C HIS A 380 -6.08 -9.41 -0.26
N THR A 381 -5.55 -8.20 -0.06
CA THR A 381 -4.24 -7.78 -0.59
C THR A 381 -3.28 -7.57 0.57
N LEU A 382 -2.02 -7.95 0.34
CA LEU A 382 -0.93 -7.75 1.28
C LEU A 382 0.27 -7.17 0.54
N ASN A 383 1.06 -6.37 1.24
CA ASN A 383 2.37 -5.97 0.75
C ASN A 383 3.45 -6.07 1.82
N GLY A 384 4.69 -6.03 1.39
CA GLY A 384 5.84 -5.85 2.27
C GLY A 384 7.11 -5.56 1.50
N SER A 385 8.01 -4.79 2.11
CA SER A 385 9.31 -4.56 1.49
C SER A 385 10.22 -5.77 1.70
N GLY A 386 10.81 -6.21 0.63
CA GLY A 386 11.73 -7.32 0.71
C GLY A 386 13.19 -7.03 0.28
N LEU A 387 13.84 -5.91 0.56
CA LEU A 387 13.70 -4.78 1.48
C LEU A 387 13.87 -3.41 0.78
N ALA A 388 13.93 -2.31 1.60
CA ALA A 388 14.42 -1.00 1.17
C ALA A 388 15.94 -1.03 0.99
N ILE A 389 16.44 -0.89 -0.25
CA ILE A 389 17.84 -1.19 -0.58
C ILE A 389 18.79 -0.17 0.03
N GLY A 390 18.49 1.13 -0.06
CA GLY A 390 19.34 2.17 0.52
C GLY A 390 19.53 2.02 2.04
N ARG A 391 18.48 1.68 2.79
CA ARG A 391 18.58 1.40 4.24
C ARG A 391 19.39 0.12 4.50
N THR A 392 19.28 -0.88 3.63
CA THR A 392 20.12 -2.11 3.71
C THR A 392 21.59 -1.79 3.47
N VAL A 393 21.91 -0.93 2.48
CA VAL A 393 23.29 -0.43 2.27
C VAL A 393 23.80 0.28 3.53
N ALA A 394 23.01 1.20 4.11
CA ALA A 394 23.38 1.88 5.34
C ALA A 394 23.68 0.91 6.48
N ALA A 395 22.80 -0.07 6.69
CA ALA A 395 22.98 -1.09 7.73
C ALA A 395 24.24 -1.93 7.50
N ILE A 396 24.55 -2.35 6.26
CA ILE A 396 25.78 -3.10 5.94
C ILE A 396 27.01 -2.23 6.22
N LEU A 397 27.05 -0.99 5.72
CA LEU A 397 28.20 -0.11 5.91
C LEU A 397 28.50 0.11 7.40
N GLU A 398 27.48 0.28 8.22
CA GLU A 398 27.67 0.54 9.65
C GLU A 398 27.97 -0.74 10.46
N ASN A 399 27.25 -1.84 10.22
CA ASN A 399 27.47 -3.06 10.98
C ASN A 399 28.74 -3.81 10.58
N TYR A 400 29.21 -3.68 9.35
CA TYR A 400 30.37 -4.42 8.82
C TYR A 400 31.64 -3.59 8.67
N GLN A 401 31.64 -2.33 9.11
CA GLN A 401 32.84 -1.48 9.13
C GLN A 401 33.94 -2.03 10.07
N GLN A 402 35.19 -1.80 9.72
CA GLN A 402 36.36 -2.21 10.47
C GLN A 402 37.16 -0.99 10.95
N ALA A 403 38.04 -1.19 11.92
CA ALA A 403 38.89 -0.15 12.49
C ALA A 403 39.81 0.51 11.43
N ASP A 404 40.19 -0.22 10.38
CA ASP A 404 41.01 0.29 9.28
C ASP A 404 40.22 1.05 8.20
N GLY A 405 38.93 1.28 8.42
CA GLY A 405 38.02 1.97 7.49
C GLY A 405 37.48 1.09 6.37
N SER A 406 37.83 -0.18 6.32
CA SER A 406 37.27 -1.13 5.37
C SER A 406 35.88 -1.62 5.82
N VAL A 407 35.13 -2.23 4.86
CA VAL A 407 33.83 -2.85 5.13
C VAL A 407 33.84 -4.27 4.63
N ILE A 408 33.53 -5.23 5.50
CA ILE A 408 33.37 -6.64 5.10
C ILE A 408 32.07 -6.80 4.31
N ILE A 409 32.13 -7.52 3.19
CA ILE A 409 30.96 -7.84 2.37
C ILE A 409 30.29 -9.09 2.96
N PRO A 410 28.99 -9.04 3.31
CA PRO A 410 28.25 -10.23 3.72
C PRO A 410 28.45 -11.39 2.75
N GLU A 411 28.64 -12.59 3.27
CA GLU A 411 29.02 -13.78 2.48
C GLU A 411 28.05 -14.01 1.31
N VAL A 412 26.75 -13.90 1.55
CA VAL A 412 25.70 -14.12 0.56
C VAL A 412 25.77 -13.14 -0.63
N LEU A 413 26.37 -11.95 -0.44
CA LEU A 413 26.54 -10.95 -1.51
C LEU A 413 27.83 -11.11 -2.32
N ARG A 414 28.82 -11.88 -1.84
CA ARG A 414 30.11 -12.01 -2.51
C ARG A 414 30.04 -12.48 -3.96
N PRO A 415 29.19 -13.45 -4.33
CA PRO A 415 29.01 -13.83 -5.74
C PRO A 415 28.56 -12.63 -6.63
N TYR A 416 27.64 -11.82 -6.16
CA TYR A 416 27.17 -10.63 -6.87
C TYR A 416 28.20 -9.50 -6.90
N MET A 417 29.13 -9.48 -5.95
CA MET A 417 30.23 -8.52 -5.84
C MET A 417 31.51 -8.96 -6.57
N GLY A 418 31.45 -10.05 -7.37
CA GLY A 418 32.58 -10.62 -8.08
C GLY A 418 33.59 -11.28 -7.14
N ASN A 419 33.08 -12.02 -6.18
CA ASN A 419 33.79 -12.74 -5.12
C ASN A 419 34.72 -11.86 -4.26
N ARG A 420 34.40 -10.55 -4.15
CA ARG A 420 35.09 -9.67 -3.21
C ARG A 420 34.58 -9.93 -1.80
N GLU A 421 35.50 -9.96 -0.85
CA GLU A 421 35.19 -10.16 0.57
C GLU A 421 35.14 -8.84 1.35
N VAL A 422 35.87 -7.83 0.85
CA VAL A 422 36.07 -6.54 1.56
C VAL A 422 36.06 -5.39 0.58
N ILE A 423 35.46 -4.29 0.96
CA ILE A 423 35.61 -2.96 0.33
C ILE A 423 36.70 -2.22 1.13
N LYS A 424 37.74 -1.77 0.47
CA LYS A 424 38.89 -1.10 1.10
C LYS A 424 38.95 0.37 0.67
N PRO A 425 39.53 1.26 1.52
CA PRO A 425 39.86 2.65 1.17
C PRO A 425 40.77 2.76 -0.05
#